data_f96c9c07f0a582f7a7f00867ad381904
#
_entry.id   f96c9c07f0a582f7a7f00867ad381904
#
_cell.length_a   1.000
_cell.length_b   1.000
_cell.length_c   1.000
_cell.angle_alpha   90.00
_cell.angle_beta   90.00
_cell.angle_gamma   90.00
#
_symmetry.space_group_name_H-M   'P 1'
#
loop_
_entity.id
_entity.type
_entity.pdbx_description
1 polymer ?
#
loop_
_entity_poly.entity_id
_entity_poly.type
_entity_poly.pdbx_seq_one_letter_code
_entity_poly.pdbx_strand_id
1 'polypeptide(L)'
;EEVSDADLLLHVIDYSNPNFEKQKETVVNTLESMGVHDIPMINVFNKIDLTENKLLSKGSQSVFISTESLQGIDDLKDMTIALLWKDYQRYTLKIPYDKMGIVNEISTHLIVLEQDNDPKGVVLEVYTNTTQIQKYQVFLK
;
A
#
# COMPACT_ATOMS: atom_id res chain seq x y z
N GLU A 1 -17.88 -5.06 -0.62
CA GLU A 1 -17.75 -3.66 -1.06
C GLU A 1 -16.50 -3.00 -0.43
N GLU A 2 -16.30 -3.10 0.89
CA GLU A 2 -15.12 -2.51 1.56
C GLU A 2 -13.77 -3.11 1.14
N VAL A 3 -13.72 -4.38 0.81
CA VAL A 3 -12.50 -5.08 0.39
C VAL A 3 -12.04 -4.63 -1.00
N SER A 4 -13.00 -4.32 -1.89
CA SER A 4 -12.70 -3.88 -3.27
C SER A 4 -12.04 -2.49 -3.35
N ASP A 5 -12.20 -1.69 -2.31
CA ASP A 5 -11.70 -0.31 -2.23
C ASP A 5 -10.36 -0.21 -1.46
N ALA A 6 -9.82 -1.35 -1.04
CA ALA A 6 -8.57 -1.40 -0.30
C ALA A 6 -7.34 -1.23 -1.21
N ASP A 7 -6.33 -0.51 -0.75
CA ASP A 7 -5.03 -0.37 -1.42
C ASP A 7 -4.11 -1.57 -1.14
N LEU A 8 -4.34 -2.29 -0.04
CA LEU A 8 -3.58 -3.46 0.40
C LEU A 8 -4.44 -4.34 1.29
N LEU A 9 -4.32 -5.65 1.16
CA LEU A 9 -4.97 -6.63 2.03
C LEU A 9 -3.95 -7.26 2.99
N LEU A 10 -4.31 -7.34 4.26
CA LEU A 10 -3.61 -8.14 5.25
C LEU A 10 -4.44 -9.39 5.54
N HIS A 11 -4.01 -10.53 5.02
CA HIS A 11 -4.63 -11.82 5.31
C HIS A 11 -4.02 -12.43 6.57
N VAL A 12 -4.68 -12.19 7.70
CA VAL A 12 -4.22 -12.68 9.01
C VAL A 12 -4.64 -14.14 9.21
N ILE A 13 -3.64 -15.01 9.42
CA ILE A 13 -3.79 -16.46 9.50
C ILE A 13 -3.33 -16.92 10.90
N ASP A 14 -4.16 -17.68 11.59
CA ASP A 14 -3.76 -18.33 12.83
C ASP A 14 -2.81 -19.51 12.53
N TYR A 15 -1.51 -19.29 12.69
CA TYR A 15 -0.47 -20.27 12.37
C TYR A 15 -0.42 -21.44 13.36
N SER A 16 -1.02 -21.29 14.54
CA SER A 16 -1.16 -22.38 15.52
C SER A 16 -2.26 -23.39 15.15
N ASN A 17 -3.17 -23.02 14.21
CA ASN A 17 -4.23 -23.90 13.78
C ASN A 17 -3.70 -24.94 12.77
N PRO A 18 -3.88 -26.26 13.01
CA PRO A 18 -3.40 -27.31 12.09
C PRO A 18 -4.03 -27.24 10.68
N ASN A 19 -5.17 -26.58 10.54
CA ASN A 19 -5.87 -26.39 9.25
C ASN A 19 -5.64 -25.01 8.60
N PHE A 20 -4.58 -24.29 9.00
CA PHE A 20 -4.34 -22.92 8.51
C PHE A 20 -4.21 -22.84 6.97
N GLU A 21 -3.63 -23.84 6.31
CA GLU A 21 -3.49 -23.86 4.85
C GLU A 21 -4.84 -23.91 4.15
N LYS A 22 -5.78 -24.74 4.63
CA LYS A 22 -7.13 -24.83 4.10
C LYS A 22 -7.92 -23.54 4.32
N GLN A 23 -7.74 -22.90 5.48
CA GLN A 23 -8.36 -21.60 5.77
C GLN A 23 -7.81 -20.51 4.83
N LYS A 24 -6.50 -20.50 4.60
CA LYS A 24 -5.85 -19.60 3.66
C LYS A 24 -6.43 -19.75 2.25
N GLU A 25 -6.51 -20.99 1.74
CA GLU A 25 -7.08 -21.29 0.43
C GLU A 25 -8.53 -20.85 0.31
N THR A 26 -9.35 -21.08 1.33
CA THR A 26 -10.74 -20.64 1.36
C THR A 26 -10.88 -19.13 1.21
N VAL A 27 -10.05 -18.34 1.89
CA VAL A 27 -10.07 -16.88 1.78
C VAL A 27 -9.66 -16.43 0.39
N VAL A 28 -8.61 -17.02 -0.20
CA VAL A 28 -8.15 -16.70 -1.57
C VAL A 28 -9.28 -16.96 -2.57
N ASN A 29 -9.90 -18.15 -2.52
CA ASN A 29 -11.01 -18.51 -3.41
C ASN A 29 -12.22 -17.56 -3.24
N THR A 30 -12.49 -17.11 -2.01
CA THR A 30 -13.55 -16.14 -1.74
C THR A 30 -13.26 -14.79 -2.38
N LEU A 31 -12.03 -14.26 -2.23
CA LEU A 31 -11.60 -13.01 -2.85
C LEU A 31 -11.70 -13.08 -4.38
N GLU A 32 -11.23 -14.17 -4.98
CA GLU A 32 -11.35 -14.42 -6.42
C GLU A 32 -12.81 -14.43 -6.88
N SER A 33 -13.71 -15.10 -6.14
CA SER A 33 -15.14 -15.13 -6.45
C SER A 33 -15.81 -13.76 -6.35
N MET A 34 -15.25 -12.86 -5.55
CA MET A 34 -15.68 -11.46 -5.42
C MET A 34 -15.09 -10.54 -6.49
N GLY A 35 -14.22 -11.05 -7.38
CA GLY A 35 -13.55 -10.26 -8.41
C GLY A 35 -12.37 -9.41 -7.88
N VAL A 36 -11.83 -9.75 -6.72
CA VAL A 36 -10.68 -9.06 -6.11
C VAL A 36 -9.40 -9.74 -6.59
N HIS A 37 -8.78 -9.22 -7.67
CA HIS A 37 -7.61 -9.85 -8.30
C HIS A 37 -6.34 -8.98 -8.24
N ASP A 38 -6.50 -7.65 -8.24
CA ASP A 38 -5.39 -6.70 -8.47
C ASP A 38 -4.91 -6.01 -7.20
N ILE A 39 -5.51 -6.32 -6.04
CA ILE A 39 -5.11 -5.73 -4.77
C ILE A 39 -3.94 -6.53 -4.19
N PRO A 40 -2.79 -5.91 -3.90
CA PRO A 40 -1.68 -6.60 -3.27
C PRO A 40 -2.09 -7.14 -1.89
N MET A 41 -1.60 -8.34 -1.53
CA MET A 41 -1.96 -8.99 -0.29
C MET A 41 -0.71 -9.51 0.43
N ILE A 42 -0.64 -9.27 1.75
CA ILE A 42 0.36 -9.86 2.64
C ILE A 42 -0.29 -10.98 3.44
N ASN A 43 0.29 -12.19 3.38
CA ASN A 43 -0.09 -13.27 4.28
C ASN A 43 0.62 -13.07 5.63
N VAL A 44 -0.16 -12.81 6.67
CA VAL A 44 0.33 -12.54 8.03
C VAL A 44 0.07 -13.76 8.90
N PHE A 45 1.08 -14.60 9.07
CA PHE A 45 1.00 -15.78 9.94
C PHE A 45 1.20 -15.37 11.38
N ASN A 46 0.11 -15.28 12.13
CA ASN A 46 0.10 -14.86 13.54
C ASN A 46 0.16 -16.07 14.50
N LYS A 47 0.49 -15.79 15.75
CA LYS A 47 0.60 -16.75 16.87
C LYS A 47 1.77 -17.73 16.71
N ILE A 48 2.89 -17.27 16.16
CA ILE A 48 4.09 -18.09 16.04
C ILE A 48 4.69 -18.50 17.39
N ASP A 49 4.34 -17.78 18.46
CA ASP A 49 4.68 -18.10 19.85
C ASP A 49 4.01 -19.39 20.38
N LEU A 50 2.89 -19.78 19.75
CA LEU A 50 2.11 -20.98 20.13
C LEU A 50 2.44 -22.21 19.28
N THR A 51 3.41 -22.15 18.39
CA THR A 51 3.76 -23.26 17.52
C THR A 51 5.25 -23.56 17.56
N GLU A 52 5.58 -24.87 17.62
CA GLU A 52 6.95 -25.38 17.46
C GLU A 52 7.29 -25.65 15.98
N ASN A 53 6.36 -25.39 15.07
CA ASN A 53 6.58 -25.57 13.64
C ASN A 53 7.75 -24.71 13.17
N LYS A 54 8.69 -25.29 12.42
CA LYS A 54 9.71 -24.53 11.73
C LYS A 54 9.02 -23.56 10.79
N LEU A 55 9.40 -22.28 10.88
CA LEU A 55 8.94 -21.26 9.94
C LEU A 55 9.22 -21.74 8.52
N LEU A 56 8.16 -22.07 7.77
CA LEU A 56 8.27 -22.44 6.38
C LEU A 56 8.88 -21.28 5.59
N SER A 57 9.55 -21.59 4.48
CA SER A 57 10.18 -20.54 3.66
C SER A 57 9.16 -19.46 3.32
N LYS A 58 9.50 -18.22 3.64
CA LYS A 58 8.67 -17.05 3.33
C LYS A 58 8.43 -16.98 1.82
N GLY A 59 7.20 -17.10 1.37
CA GLY A 59 6.82 -16.60 0.07
C GLY A 59 7.08 -15.09 0.00
N SER A 60 7.18 -14.52 -1.19
CA SER A 60 7.58 -13.12 -1.40
C SER A 60 6.72 -12.07 -0.70
N GLN A 61 5.50 -12.42 -0.25
CA GLN A 61 4.56 -11.55 0.45
C GLN A 61 3.98 -12.26 1.68
N SER A 62 4.86 -12.76 2.53
CA SER A 62 4.49 -13.46 3.76
C SER A 62 5.34 -13.00 4.92
N VAL A 63 4.73 -12.81 6.08
CA VAL A 63 5.39 -12.44 7.32
C VAL A 63 4.86 -13.28 8.47
N PHE A 64 5.76 -13.66 9.38
CA PHE A 64 5.45 -14.42 10.58
C PHE A 64 5.53 -13.52 11.80
N ILE A 65 4.44 -13.43 12.56
CA ILE A 65 4.33 -12.53 13.71
C ILE A 65 3.78 -13.23 14.95
N SER A 66 4.01 -12.60 16.08
CA SER A 66 3.24 -12.81 17.30
C SER A 66 2.75 -11.46 17.81
N THR A 67 1.45 -11.30 17.88
CA THR A 67 0.87 -10.09 18.50
C THR A 67 1.03 -10.08 20.03
N GLU A 68 1.28 -11.21 20.63
CA GLU A 68 1.54 -11.34 22.07
C GLU A 68 2.96 -10.90 22.41
N SER A 69 3.98 -11.42 21.70
CA SER A 69 5.39 -11.10 21.94
C SER A 69 5.90 -9.92 21.12
N LEU A 70 5.11 -9.38 20.20
CA LEU A 70 5.45 -8.35 19.23
C LEU A 70 6.56 -8.76 18.22
N GLN A 71 6.93 -10.02 18.17
CA GLN A 71 7.90 -10.55 17.20
C GLN A 71 7.35 -10.38 15.76
N GLY A 72 8.20 -9.94 14.85
CA GLY A 72 7.88 -9.78 13.42
C GLY A 72 6.99 -8.59 13.08
N ILE A 73 6.54 -7.79 14.04
CA ILE A 73 5.68 -6.63 13.78
C ILE A 73 6.40 -5.56 12.96
N ASP A 74 7.69 -5.33 13.19
CA ASP A 74 8.45 -4.36 12.40
C ASP A 74 8.64 -4.85 10.95
N ASP A 75 8.88 -6.14 10.74
CA ASP A 75 8.90 -6.74 9.39
C ASP A 75 7.57 -6.55 8.66
N LEU A 76 6.43 -6.71 9.37
CA LEU A 76 5.10 -6.47 8.80
C LEU A 76 4.92 -4.99 8.39
N LYS A 77 5.34 -4.05 9.24
CA LYS A 77 5.28 -2.61 8.94
C LYS A 77 6.12 -2.27 7.70
N ASP A 78 7.36 -2.75 7.65
CA ASP A 78 8.27 -2.49 6.54
C ASP A 78 7.73 -3.05 5.22
N MET A 79 7.19 -4.27 5.23
CA MET A 79 6.57 -4.88 4.06
C MET A 79 5.32 -4.11 3.60
N THR A 80 4.49 -3.66 4.54
CA THR A 80 3.30 -2.85 4.27
C THR A 80 3.67 -1.54 3.59
N ILE A 81 4.65 -0.82 4.15
CA ILE A 81 5.16 0.42 3.58
C ILE A 81 5.70 0.19 2.17
N ALA A 82 6.55 -0.83 1.99
CA ALA A 82 7.16 -1.14 0.70
C ALA A 82 6.12 -1.43 -0.40
N LEU A 83 5.02 -2.12 -0.06
CA LEU A 83 3.95 -2.43 -1.02
C LEU A 83 3.05 -1.25 -1.32
N LEU A 84 2.64 -0.49 -0.31
CA LEU A 84 1.78 0.69 -0.48
C LEU A 84 2.47 1.80 -1.28
N TRP A 85 3.80 1.94 -1.13
CA TRP A 85 4.56 3.01 -1.75
C TRP A 85 5.37 2.56 -2.98
N LYS A 86 5.18 1.31 -3.42
CA LYS A 86 5.92 0.71 -4.53
C LYS A 86 5.94 1.55 -5.80
N ASP A 87 4.80 2.17 -6.14
CA ASP A 87 4.60 2.94 -7.36
C ASP A 87 4.64 4.46 -7.13
N TYR A 88 4.99 4.88 -5.91
CA TYR A 88 5.12 6.29 -5.57
C TYR A 88 6.49 6.81 -5.98
N GLN A 89 6.51 7.97 -6.61
CA GLN A 89 7.72 8.68 -7.01
C GLN A 89 7.50 10.19 -7.02
N ARG A 90 8.60 10.93 -7.16
CA ARG A 90 8.55 12.38 -7.22
C ARG A 90 8.19 12.85 -8.61
N TYR A 91 7.30 13.83 -8.67
CA TYR A 91 6.93 14.53 -9.88
C TYR A 91 7.02 16.03 -9.65
N THR A 92 7.43 16.77 -10.70
CA THR A 92 7.44 18.22 -10.71
C THR A 92 6.29 18.71 -11.57
N LEU A 93 5.40 19.50 -10.99
CA LEU A 93 4.26 20.11 -11.67
C LEU A 93 4.47 21.62 -11.79
N LYS A 94 4.20 22.18 -12.96
CA LYS A 94 4.21 23.63 -13.18
C LYS A 94 2.80 24.12 -13.48
N ILE A 95 2.22 24.88 -12.56
CA ILE A 95 0.83 25.31 -12.61
C ILE A 95 0.79 26.82 -12.88
N PRO A 96 0.23 27.26 -14.02
CA PRO A 96 0.08 28.69 -14.33
C PRO A 96 -0.75 29.42 -13.28
N TYR A 97 -0.47 30.70 -13.05
CA TYR A 97 -1.17 31.52 -12.05
C TYR A 97 -2.68 31.67 -12.29
N ASP A 98 -3.15 31.54 -13.51
CA ASP A 98 -4.57 31.53 -13.86
C ASP A 98 -5.32 30.26 -13.42
N LYS A 99 -4.59 29.24 -12.94
CA LYS A 99 -5.11 27.93 -12.49
C LYS A 99 -4.81 27.62 -11.03
N MET A 100 -4.71 28.62 -10.18
CA MET A 100 -4.36 28.45 -8.76
C MET A 100 -5.32 27.53 -7.98
N GLY A 101 -6.58 27.37 -8.42
CA GLY A 101 -7.50 26.39 -7.84
C GLY A 101 -6.97 24.94 -7.87
N ILE A 102 -6.16 24.61 -8.88
CA ILE A 102 -5.54 23.29 -9.02
C ILE A 102 -4.44 23.07 -7.96
N VAL A 103 -3.73 24.12 -7.56
CA VAL A 103 -2.72 24.03 -6.49
C VAL A 103 -3.38 23.58 -5.19
N ASN A 104 -4.54 24.15 -4.83
CA ASN A 104 -5.28 23.75 -3.64
C ASN A 104 -5.81 22.32 -3.75
N GLU A 105 -6.31 21.93 -4.93
CA GLU A 105 -6.76 20.56 -5.18
C GLU A 105 -5.62 19.56 -5.01
N ILE A 106 -4.44 19.82 -5.59
CA ILE A 106 -3.25 18.98 -5.47
C ILE A 106 -2.85 18.86 -4.01
N SER A 107 -2.79 19.97 -3.28
CA SER A 107 -2.40 19.98 -1.86
C SER A 107 -3.36 19.21 -0.94
N THR A 108 -4.60 19.01 -1.39
CA THR A 108 -5.61 18.22 -0.66
C THR A 108 -5.48 16.73 -0.95
N HIS A 109 -5.06 16.33 -2.15
CA HIS A 109 -5.12 14.94 -2.61
C HIS A 109 -3.75 14.28 -2.76
N LEU A 110 -2.67 15.05 -2.93
CA LEU A 110 -1.31 14.55 -3.09
C LEU A 110 -0.40 15.02 -1.97
N ILE A 111 0.70 14.31 -1.78
CA ILE A 111 1.75 14.73 -0.85
C ILE A 111 2.61 15.80 -1.53
N VAL A 112 2.50 17.05 -1.12
CA VAL A 112 3.35 18.13 -1.59
C VAL A 112 4.62 18.16 -0.74
N LEU A 113 5.77 17.97 -1.39
CA LEU A 113 7.07 17.99 -0.74
C LEU A 113 7.64 19.41 -0.69
N GLU A 114 7.48 20.15 -1.79
CA GLU A 114 8.04 21.50 -1.95
C GLU A 114 7.13 22.32 -2.86
N GLN A 115 7.07 23.64 -2.60
CA GLN A 115 6.36 24.60 -3.42
C GLN A 115 7.24 25.84 -3.62
N ASP A 116 7.46 26.19 -4.88
CA ASP A 116 8.18 27.37 -5.31
C ASP A 116 7.39 28.23 -6.26
N ASN A 117 7.77 29.53 -6.36
CA ASN A 117 7.20 30.46 -7.31
C ASN A 117 8.15 30.68 -8.51
N ASP A 118 7.64 30.48 -9.70
CA ASP A 118 8.29 30.77 -10.98
C ASP A 118 7.62 31.99 -11.61
N PRO A 119 8.28 32.79 -12.45
CA PRO A 119 7.67 33.94 -13.13
C PRO A 119 6.39 33.62 -13.92
N LYS A 120 6.18 32.38 -14.30
CA LYS A 120 5.03 31.93 -15.09
C LYS A 120 3.99 31.08 -14.31
N GLY A 121 4.23 30.81 -13.03
CA GLY A 121 3.33 29.98 -12.24
C GLY A 121 3.96 29.48 -10.95
N VAL A 122 3.31 28.51 -10.33
CA VAL A 122 3.77 27.79 -9.14
C VAL A 122 4.37 26.47 -9.58
N VAL A 123 5.53 26.12 -9.04
CA VAL A 123 6.19 24.83 -9.19
C VAL A 123 5.94 24.02 -7.94
N LEU A 124 5.32 22.86 -8.08
CA LEU A 124 5.11 21.91 -6.98
C LEU A 124 5.96 20.66 -7.19
N GLU A 125 6.70 20.27 -6.18
CA GLU A 125 7.27 18.93 -6.10
C GLU A 125 6.32 18.06 -5.28
N VAL A 126 5.77 17.00 -5.90
CA VAL A 126 4.79 16.11 -5.30
C VAL A 126 5.31 14.67 -5.25
N TYR A 127 4.89 13.93 -4.25
CA TYR A 127 5.15 12.49 -4.12
C TYR A 127 3.83 11.75 -4.26
N THR A 128 3.70 10.97 -5.32
CA THR A 128 2.44 10.29 -5.67
C THR A 128 2.69 9.11 -6.61
N ASN A 129 1.66 8.32 -6.87
CA ASN A 129 1.71 7.20 -7.79
C ASN A 129 1.33 7.57 -9.22
N THR A 130 1.60 6.66 -10.16
CA THR A 130 1.34 6.84 -11.59
C THR A 130 -0.14 7.07 -11.91
N THR A 131 -1.05 6.49 -11.16
CA THR A 131 -2.49 6.63 -11.37
C THR A 131 -2.98 8.03 -10.99
N GLN A 132 -2.58 8.50 -9.81
CA GLN A 132 -2.99 9.82 -9.32
C GLN A 132 -2.40 10.96 -10.14
N ILE A 133 -1.14 10.83 -10.59
CA ILE A 133 -0.48 11.89 -11.36
C ILE A 133 -1.09 12.08 -12.75
N GLN A 134 -1.72 11.06 -13.34
CA GLN A 134 -2.36 11.14 -14.65
C GLN A 134 -3.37 12.30 -14.75
N LYS A 135 -4.09 12.57 -13.67
CA LYS A 135 -5.05 13.68 -13.59
C LYS A 135 -4.39 15.04 -13.84
N TYR A 136 -3.12 15.18 -13.51
CA TYR A 136 -2.34 16.42 -13.58
C TYR A 136 -1.27 16.38 -14.67
N GLN A 137 -1.35 15.42 -15.59
CA GLN A 137 -0.33 15.16 -16.61
C GLN A 137 -0.01 16.40 -17.47
N VAL A 138 -0.98 17.27 -17.73
CA VAL A 138 -0.79 18.51 -18.52
C VAL A 138 0.13 19.54 -17.84
N PHE A 139 0.39 19.38 -16.54
CA PHE A 139 1.26 20.25 -15.75
C PHE A 139 2.62 19.64 -15.46
N LEU A 140 2.88 18.40 -15.88
CA LEU A 140 4.19 17.76 -15.70
C LEU A 140 5.28 18.54 -16.46
N LYS A 141 6.44 18.68 -15.78
CA LYS A 141 7.62 19.34 -16.31
C LYS A 141 8.54 18.35 -16.98
#